data_3c6e8e6b07d6bce1834c977d2f92f9f4
#
_entry.id   3c6e8e6b07d6bce1834c977d2f92f9f4
#
_cell.length_a   1.000
_cell.length_b   1.000
_cell.length_c   1.000
_cell.angle_alpha   90.00
_cell.angle_beta   90.00
_cell.angle_gamma   90.00
#
_symmetry.space_group_name_H-M   'P 1'
#
loop_
_entity.id
_entity.type
_entity.pdbx_description
1 polymer ?
#
loop_
_entity_poly.entity_id
_entity_poly.type
_entity_poly.pdbx_seq_one_letter_code
_entity_poly.pdbx_strand_id
1 'polypeptide(L)'
;MLPLRRPASLAARRLLRDNQRISALARAGDVAAARRVFDAMTHRDVVSWNALLTALWRAGRHHLPAARRLFDEAMPSRDVVSWNSIIAGCLAHGDLDAASAYFAGAPERNVATWNAMLAGLVRLGRVVDAQRLFDEMPERNVVSYTTMVDWLARRGEVERAREVFDSMPDRNLVSWAAMISGCVENGMFVEARELFEAMPEKNVVACTAMITGHCKQGDVDSARRLFDGIRAKDVISWNAMIAGYVHNGHGEEAMRLHALMFREGVKPDHATLIAVLTACSALALLRQGKSTHAIAIKAMLESGISFSNALMTMYSKCGNVGESELVFINLRTKDIVSWNTIIAAYAQHGKYQKVIALFHEMEVTGLIPDDITFLSVLSACGHVGMVDASLKLFDLMSSKYAISPRAEHYACIVDILSRAGQLEKASSYIKHMPLKAEKNVWGSLLGACQIHGNVQLGELAAKMLVQSDSQSSGPYVILSNIYAAAGMWGQVNQIRGQMKERGVKKQPGYSWTEIGNEVHMFVGGDASHPEMRKIISELRKISFHMRMVTNEAHIMVELAQECGHFS
;
A
#
# COMPACT_ATOMS: atom_id res chain seq x y z
N MET A 1 -62.57 -3.10 17.01
CA MET A 1 -62.19 -2.18 18.10
C MET A 1 -60.73 -2.47 18.46
N LEU A 2 -59.81 -1.62 18.01
CA LEU A 2 -58.39 -1.67 18.41
C LEU A 2 -58.28 -1.12 19.82
N PRO A 3 -57.53 -1.75 20.76
CA PRO A 3 -57.41 -1.26 22.11
C PRO A 3 -56.57 0.03 22.09
N LEU A 4 -57.18 1.13 22.57
CA LEU A 4 -56.51 2.41 22.82
C LEU A 4 -55.32 2.18 23.75
N ARG A 5 -54.07 2.40 23.24
CA ARG A 5 -52.87 2.43 24.06
C ARG A 5 -53.01 3.54 25.10
N ARG A 6 -53.11 3.19 26.39
CA ARG A 6 -53.11 4.13 27.50
C ARG A 6 -51.84 5.02 27.36
N PRO A 7 -51.94 6.35 27.51
CA PRO A 7 -50.77 7.21 27.47
C PRO A 7 -49.81 6.83 28.62
N ALA A 8 -48.53 6.57 28.24
CA ALA A 8 -47.50 6.29 29.22
C ALA A 8 -47.49 7.35 30.34
N SER A 9 -47.41 6.92 31.62
CA SER A 9 -47.36 7.83 32.77
C SER A 9 -46.23 8.84 32.63
N LEU A 10 -46.37 10.04 33.19
CA LEU A 10 -45.32 11.06 33.21
C LEU A 10 -43.99 10.51 33.71
N ALA A 11 -44.01 9.61 34.69
CA ALA A 11 -42.84 8.93 35.24
C ALA A 11 -42.16 8.01 34.16
N ALA A 12 -42.95 7.25 33.38
CA ALA A 12 -42.41 6.39 32.35
C ALA A 12 -41.80 7.20 31.17
N ARG A 13 -42.39 8.34 30.81
CA ARG A 13 -41.83 9.26 29.80
C ARG A 13 -40.52 9.89 30.27
N ARG A 14 -40.42 10.24 31.53
CA ARG A 14 -39.19 10.79 32.14
C ARG A 14 -38.08 9.72 32.15
N LEU A 15 -38.39 8.52 32.60
CA LEU A 15 -37.45 7.38 32.61
C LEU A 15 -36.89 7.08 31.22
N LEU A 16 -37.76 7.03 30.20
CA LEU A 16 -37.32 6.80 28.81
C LEU A 16 -36.39 7.93 28.32
N ARG A 17 -36.71 9.18 28.60
CA ARG A 17 -35.89 10.33 28.25
C ARG A 17 -34.53 10.29 28.91
N ASP A 18 -34.46 9.95 30.18
CA ASP A 18 -33.20 9.87 30.96
C ASP A 18 -32.34 8.72 30.42
N ASN A 19 -32.91 7.55 30.11
CA ASN A 19 -32.22 6.42 29.48
C ASN A 19 -31.67 6.77 28.11
N GLN A 20 -32.43 7.49 27.26
CA GLN A 20 -31.97 7.97 25.97
C GLN A 20 -30.82 8.99 26.12
N ARG A 21 -30.89 9.87 27.11
CA ARG A 21 -29.84 10.84 27.43
C ARG A 21 -28.54 10.19 27.88
N ILE A 22 -28.60 9.18 28.77
CA ILE A 22 -27.44 8.39 29.17
C ILE A 22 -26.81 7.71 27.94
N SER A 23 -27.63 7.08 27.09
CA SER A 23 -27.14 6.41 25.89
C SER A 23 -26.54 7.37 24.86
N ALA A 24 -27.05 8.61 24.75
CA ALA A 24 -26.48 9.64 23.88
C ALA A 24 -25.13 10.13 24.41
N LEU A 25 -25.02 10.39 25.72
CA LEU A 25 -23.77 10.80 26.39
C LEU A 25 -22.72 9.67 26.33
N ALA A 26 -23.15 8.40 26.47
CA ALA A 26 -22.28 7.25 26.28
C ALA A 26 -21.65 7.19 24.87
N ARG A 27 -22.45 7.49 23.83
CA ARG A 27 -21.96 7.57 22.44
C ARG A 27 -21.01 8.75 22.22
N ALA A 28 -21.22 9.86 22.93
CA ALA A 28 -20.35 11.02 22.90
C ALA A 28 -19.07 10.88 23.74
N GLY A 29 -18.93 9.77 24.50
CA GLY A 29 -17.78 9.52 25.38
C GLY A 29 -17.79 10.27 26.71
N ASP A 30 -18.85 11.03 27.02
CA ASP A 30 -18.96 11.79 28.26
C ASP A 30 -19.59 10.94 29.38
N VAL A 31 -18.74 10.09 29.96
CA VAL A 31 -19.13 9.20 31.09
C VAL A 31 -19.50 9.98 32.34
N ALA A 32 -18.84 11.09 32.62
CA ALA A 32 -19.09 11.89 33.81
C ALA A 32 -20.50 12.51 33.75
N ALA A 33 -20.90 13.03 32.58
CA ALA A 33 -22.26 13.53 32.37
C ALA A 33 -23.29 12.38 32.40
N ALA A 34 -22.99 11.23 31.79
CA ALA A 34 -23.87 10.06 31.84
C ALA A 34 -24.12 9.61 33.27
N ARG A 35 -23.07 9.56 34.11
CA ARG A 35 -23.18 9.21 35.53
C ARG A 35 -24.00 10.22 36.33
N ARG A 36 -23.80 11.54 36.11
CA ARG A 36 -24.60 12.58 36.76
C ARG A 36 -26.10 12.45 36.46
N VAL A 37 -26.44 12.16 35.20
CA VAL A 37 -27.84 11.91 34.82
C VAL A 37 -28.38 10.69 35.51
N PHE A 38 -27.63 9.59 35.54
CA PHE A 38 -28.02 8.36 36.22
C PHE A 38 -28.22 8.57 37.72
N ASP A 39 -27.31 9.28 38.41
CA ASP A 39 -27.37 9.54 39.84
C ASP A 39 -28.57 10.44 40.20
N ALA A 40 -28.97 11.36 39.32
CA ALA A 40 -30.13 12.22 39.47
C ALA A 40 -31.49 11.54 39.21
N MET A 41 -31.50 10.31 38.70
CA MET A 41 -32.74 9.57 38.47
C MET A 41 -33.37 9.09 39.75
N THR A 42 -34.67 9.40 39.97
CA THR A 42 -35.46 8.93 41.10
C THR A 42 -35.82 7.45 41.03
N HIS A 43 -36.05 6.95 39.82
CA HIS A 43 -36.31 5.53 39.54
C HIS A 43 -35.35 5.05 38.46
N ARG A 44 -34.76 3.89 38.69
CA ARG A 44 -33.82 3.24 37.78
C ARG A 44 -34.33 1.85 37.44
N ASP A 45 -34.45 1.57 36.17
CA ASP A 45 -34.76 0.23 35.66
C ASP A 45 -33.50 -0.48 35.12
N VAL A 46 -33.62 -1.73 34.74
CA VAL A 46 -32.50 -2.52 34.18
C VAL A 46 -31.91 -1.82 32.93
N VAL A 47 -32.73 -1.11 32.17
CA VAL A 47 -32.29 -0.37 30.97
C VAL A 47 -31.38 0.80 31.37
N SER A 48 -31.69 1.52 32.46
CA SER A 48 -30.87 2.59 33.01
C SER A 48 -29.48 2.09 33.40
N TRP A 49 -29.45 0.94 34.12
CA TRP A 49 -28.21 0.27 34.54
C TRP A 49 -27.39 -0.20 33.36
N ASN A 50 -28.02 -0.85 32.37
CA ASN A 50 -27.35 -1.31 31.14
C ASN A 50 -26.78 -0.15 30.31
N ALA A 51 -27.47 0.99 30.27
CA ALA A 51 -26.99 2.19 29.58
C ALA A 51 -25.72 2.76 30.26
N LEU A 52 -25.70 2.84 31.58
CA LEU A 52 -24.52 3.30 32.34
C LEU A 52 -23.37 2.29 32.26
N LEU A 53 -23.67 0.98 32.38
CA LEU A 53 -22.68 -0.09 32.21
C LEU A 53 -21.98 0.02 30.83
N THR A 54 -22.78 0.20 29.78
CA THR A 54 -22.27 0.38 28.41
C THR A 54 -21.44 1.67 28.27
N ALA A 55 -21.87 2.76 28.92
CA ALA A 55 -21.11 4.02 28.94
C ALA A 55 -19.72 3.83 29.54
N LEU A 56 -19.66 3.14 30.69
CA LEU A 56 -18.41 2.92 31.42
C LEU A 56 -17.40 2.12 30.59
N TRP A 57 -17.75 0.94 30.08
CA TRP A 57 -16.75 0.14 29.38
C TRP A 57 -16.36 0.72 28.00
N ARG A 58 -17.28 1.45 27.32
CA ARG A 58 -16.95 2.15 26.05
C ARG A 58 -15.99 3.31 26.22
N ALA A 59 -15.94 3.92 27.37
CA ALA A 59 -15.07 5.05 27.65
C ALA A 59 -13.58 4.68 27.80
N GLY A 60 -13.27 3.40 27.83
CA GLY A 60 -11.90 2.91 27.78
C GLY A 60 -11.54 1.98 28.95
N ARG A 61 -10.35 1.37 28.82
CA ARG A 61 -9.86 0.35 29.76
C ARG A 61 -9.85 0.80 31.23
N HIS A 62 -9.59 2.09 31.47
CA HIS A 62 -9.53 2.65 32.82
C HIS A 62 -10.88 2.61 33.56
N HIS A 63 -11.99 2.58 32.82
CA HIS A 63 -13.34 2.52 33.39
C HIS A 63 -13.89 1.09 33.56
N LEU A 64 -13.19 0.08 33.01
CA LEU A 64 -13.64 -1.32 33.11
C LEU A 64 -13.78 -1.81 34.54
N PRO A 65 -12.89 -1.49 35.52
CA PRO A 65 -13.08 -1.87 36.91
C PRO A 65 -14.34 -1.25 37.55
N ALA A 66 -14.70 -0.02 37.13
CA ALA A 66 -15.93 0.62 37.58
C ALA A 66 -17.17 -0.04 36.97
N ALA A 67 -17.09 -0.46 35.69
CA ALA A 67 -18.15 -1.22 35.05
C ALA A 67 -18.41 -2.58 35.73
N ARG A 68 -17.34 -3.29 36.14
CA ARG A 68 -17.43 -4.54 36.88
C ARG A 68 -18.08 -4.34 38.24
N ARG A 69 -17.60 -3.38 39.03
CA ARG A 69 -18.24 -3.08 40.34
C ARG A 69 -19.71 -2.70 40.18
N LEU A 70 -20.05 -1.93 39.14
CA LEU A 70 -21.45 -1.62 38.86
C LEU A 70 -22.26 -2.88 38.60
N PHE A 71 -21.75 -3.79 37.81
CA PHE A 71 -22.41 -5.05 37.46
C PHE A 71 -22.48 -6.01 38.65
N ASP A 72 -21.38 -6.21 39.36
CA ASP A 72 -21.25 -7.22 40.42
C ASP A 72 -21.95 -6.80 41.74
N GLU A 73 -21.82 -5.52 42.12
CA GLU A 73 -22.18 -5.05 43.46
C GLU A 73 -23.43 -4.15 43.46
N ALA A 74 -23.60 -3.30 42.45
CA ALA A 74 -24.59 -2.24 42.49
C ALA A 74 -25.91 -2.56 41.77
N MET A 75 -25.90 -3.41 40.73
CA MET A 75 -27.10 -3.75 39.96
C MET A 75 -28.05 -4.67 40.75
N PRO A 76 -29.31 -4.23 41.04
CA PRO A 76 -30.26 -5.05 41.82
C PRO A 76 -30.74 -6.30 41.07
N SER A 77 -30.87 -6.20 39.76
CA SER A 77 -31.27 -7.31 38.87
C SER A 77 -30.50 -7.23 37.54
N ARG A 78 -30.14 -8.37 36.98
CA ARG A 78 -29.39 -8.52 35.77
C ARG A 78 -30.20 -9.31 34.75
N ASP A 79 -30.38 -8.77 33.55
CA ASP A 79 -30.98 -9.46 32.44
C ASP A 79 -29.90 -9.96 31.45
N VAL A 80 -30.29 -10.67 30.41
CA VAL A 80 -29.38 -11.17 29.37
C VAL A 80 -28.60 -10.04 28.70
N VAL A 81 -29.20 -8.83 28.60
CA VAL A 81 -28.52 -7.65 28.01
C VAL A 81 -27.40 -7.16 28.93
N SER A 82 -27.61 -7.21 30.27
CA SER A 82 -26.59 -6.87 31.26
C SER A 82 -25.36 -7.79 31.14
N TRP A 83 -25.61 -9.11 31.08
CA TRP A 83 -24.56 -10.11 30.91
C TRP A 83 -23.83 -9.93 29.57
N ASN A 84 -24.54 -9.74 28.48
CA ASN A 84 -23.92 -9.49 27.14
C ASN A 84 -23.09 -8.20 27.15
N SER A 85 -23.53 -7.15 27.85
CA SER A 85 -22.83 -5.88 27.92
C SER A 85 -21.50 -6.01 28.68
N ILE A 86 -21.46 -6.69 29.82
CA ILE A 86 -20.21 -6.85 30.58
C ILE A 86 -19.24 -7.79 29.86
N ILE A 87 -19.71 -8.89 29.26
CA ILE A 87 -18.89 -9.80 28.44
C ILE A 87 -18.25 -9.03 27.30
N ALA A 88 -19.05 -8.27 26.54
CA ALA A 88 -18.56 -7.46 25.43
C ALA A 88 -17.53 -6.40 25.91
N GLY A 89 -17.75 -5.80 27.10
CA GLY A 89 -16.84 -4.84 27.71
C GLY A 89 -15.49 -5.46 28.07
N CYS A 90 -15.48 -6.63 28.70
CA CYS A 90 -14.25 -7.35 29.03
C CYS A 90 -13.46 -7.73 27.76
N LEU A 91 -14.14 -8.30 26.78
CA LEU A 91 -13.54 -8.67 25.50
C LEU A 91 -13.02 -7.46 24.73
N ALA A 92 -13.73 -6.31 24.77
CA ALA A 92 -13.28 -5.08 24.12
C ALA A 92 -11.92 -4.59 24.62
N HIS A 93 -11.60 -4.88 25.86
CA HIS A 93 -10.36 -4.48 26.52
C HIS A 93 -9.33 -5.61 26.68
N GLY A 94 -9.57 -6.76 26.04
CA GLY A 94 -8.64 -7.89 26.03
C GLY A 94 -8.65 -8.76 27.28
N ASP A 95 -9.64 -8.60 28.16
CA ASP A 95 -9.75 -9.38 29.40
C ASP A 95 -10.59 -10.63 29.16
N LEU A 96 -9.96 -11.65 28.58
CA LEU A 96 -10.60 -12.92 28.24
C LEU A 96 -11.02 -13.72 29.46
N ASP A 97 -10.20 -13.71 30.51
CA ASP A 97 -10.47 -14.51 31.72
C ASP A 97 -11.76 -14.05 32.41
N ALA A 98 -11.91 -12.74 32.55
CA ALA A 98 -13.13 -12.19 33.09
C ALA A 98 -14.35 -12.39 32.18
N ALA A 99 -14.18 -12.23 30.88
CA ALA A 99 -15.25 -12.49 29.91
C ALA A 99 -15.73 -13.94 30.00
N SER A 100 -14.78 -14.89 30.08
CA SER A 100 -15.10 -16.32 30.26
C SER A 100 -15.80 -16.61 31.56
N ALA A 101 -15.40 -15.96 32.67
CA ALA A 101 -16.05 -16.11 33.97
C ALA A 101 -17.50 -15.58 33.92
N TYR A 102 -17.73 -14.40 33.32
CA TYR A 102 -19.08 -13.87 33.14
C TYR A 102 -19.92 -14.72 32.17
N PHE A 103 -19.32 -15.23 31.11
CA PHE A 103 -20.02 -16.12 30.18
C PHE A 103 -20.45 -17.42 30.89
N ALA A 104 -19.56 -18.02 31.67
CA ALA A 104 -19.86 -19.22 32.44
C ALA A 104 -20.92 -18.96 33.55
N GLY A 105 -20.87 -17.80 34.20
CA GLY A 105 -21.79 -17.39 35.29
C GLY A 105 -23.15 -16.90 34.81
N ALA A 106 -23.35 -16.67 33.49
CA ALA A 106 -24.62 -16.21 32.97
C ALA A 106 -25.71 -17.29 33.09
N PRO A 107 -26.85 -17.02 33.81
CA PRO A 107 -27.92 -18.00 34.04
C PRO A 107 -28.58 -18.49 32.76
N GLU A 108 -28.78 -17.55 31.84
CA GLU A 108 -29.35 -17.81 30.51
C GLU A 108 -28.43 -17.24 29.42
N ARG A 109 -28.12 -18.06 28.44
CA ARG A 109 -27.30 -17.68 27.28
C ARG A 109 -28.13 -17.80 26.03
N ASN A 110 -28.49 -16.67 25.45
CA ASN A 110 -29.11 -16.64 24.13
C ASN A 110 -28.06 -16.56 23.02
N VAL A 111 -28.50 -16.69 21.77
CA VAL A 111 -27.60 -16.61 20.59
C VAL A 111 -26.76 -15.33 20.58
N ALA A 112 -27.27 -14.20 21.10
CA ALA A 112 -26.52 -12.95 21.19
C ALA A 112 -25.37 -13.04 22.22
N THR A 113 -25.55 -13.76 23.34
CA THR A 113 -24.49 -14.02 24.32
C THR A 113 -23.34 -14.83 23.72
N TRP A 114 -23.68 -15.90 23.00
CA TRP A 114 -22.72 -16.73 22.27
C TRP A 114 -21.99 -15.93 21.19
N ASN A 115 -22.72 -15.15 20.38
CA ASN A 115 -22.13 -14.31 19.33
C ASN A 115 -21.21 -13.22 19.91
N ALA A 116 -21.54 -12.63 21.05
CA ALA A 116 -20.70 -11.65 21.72
C ALA A 116 -19.35 -12.27 22.12
N MET A 117 -19.38 -13.46 22.72
CA MET A 117 -18.18 -14.20 23.10
C MET A 117 -17.37 -14.64 21.86
N LEU A 118 -18.03 -15.17 20.84
CA LEU A 118 -17.42 -15.58 19.57
C LEU A 118 -16.68 -14.41 18.89
N ALA A 119 -17.35 -13.28 18.72
CA ALA A 119 -16.76 -12.08 18.12
C ALA A 119 -15.55 -11.54 18.93
N GLY A 120 -15.61 -11.67 20.25
CA GLY A 120 -14.50 -11.32 21.14
C GLY A 120 -13.29 -12.24 20.96
N LEU A 121 -13.48 -13.54 20.94
CA LEU A 121 -12.43 -14.55 20.72
C LEU A 121 -11.77 -14.36 19.34
N VAL A 122 -12.57 -14.16 18.31
CA VAL A 122 -12.13 -13.85 16.93
C VAL A 122 -11.24 -12.63 16.92
N ARG A 123 -11.65 -11.52 17.55
CA ARG A 123 -10.88 -10.29 17.61
C ARG A 123 -9.57 -10.42 18.37
N LEU A 124 -9.52 -11.27 19.41
CA LEU A 124 -8.33 -11.57 20.19
C LEU A 124 -7.42 -12.63 19.52
N GLY A 125 -7.81 -13.14 18.35
CA GLY A 125 -7.03 -14.15 17.62
C GLY A 125 -7.02 -15.54 18.25
N ARG A 126 -7.95 -15.85 19.17
CA ARG A 126 -8.04 -17.13 19.90
C ARG A 126 -8.77 -18.19 19.05
N VAL A 127 -8.04 -18.74 18.07
CA VAL A 127 -8.54 -19.65 17.02
C VAL A 127 -9.27 -20.87 17.57
N VAL A 128 -8.58 -21.62 18.42
CA VAL A 128 -9.07 -22.90 18.94
C VAL A 128 -10.31 -22.69 19.82
N ASP A 129 -10.28 -21.65 20.61
CA ASP A 129 -11.37 -21.33 21.52
C ASP A 129 -12.61 -20.82 20.75
N ALA A 130 -12.40 -20.01 19.69
CA ALA A 130 -13.50 -19.54 18.84
C ALA A 130 -14.16 -20.70 18.09
N GLN A 131 -13.36 -21.62 17.54
CA GLN A 131 -13.89 -22.81 16.87
C GLN A 131 -14.68 -23.69 17.85
N ARG A 132 -14.08 -23.99 19.01
CA ARG A 132 -14.76 -24.79 20.05
C ARG A 132 -16.07 -24.16 20.48
N LEU A 133 -16.05 -22.83 20.73
CA LEU A 133 -17.25 -22.10 21.12
C LEU A 133 -18.34 -22.18 20.04
N PHE A 134 -17.93 -22.03 18.77
CA PHE A 134 -18.86 -22.15 17.65
C PHE A 134 -19.47 -23.56 17.55
N ASP A 135 -18.69 -24.59 17.77
CA ASP A 135 -19.13 -25.98 17.72
C ASP A 135 -20.06 -26.33 18.90
N GLU A 136 -19.82 -25.74 20.09
CA GLU A 136 -20.63 -25.91 21.29
C GLU A 136 -21.94 -25.08 21.29
N MET A 137 -22.12 -24.14 20.34
CA MET A 137 -23.34 -23.32 20.27
C MET A 137 -24.59 -24.18 20.02
N PRO A 138 -25.60 -24.14 20.93
CA PRO A 138 -26.83 -24.90 20.77
C PRO A 138 -27.63 -24.49 19.53
N GLU A 139 -27.67 -23.18 19.29
CA GLU A 139 -28.33 -22.58 18.12
C GLU A 139 -27.38 -21.57 17.47
N ARG A 140 -27.25 -21.67 16.15
CA ARG A 140 -26.44 -20.75 15.34
C ARG A 140 -27.35 -19.96 14.41
N ASN A 141 -27.09 -18.66 14.30
CA ASN A 141 -27.78 -17.81 13.34
C ASN A 141 -26.80 -17.28 12.29
N VAL A 142 -27.34 -16.58 11.31
CA VAL A 142 -26.55 -16.00 10.20
C VAL A 142 -25.36 -15.17 10.73
N VAL A 143 -25.49 -14.48 11.87
CA VAL A 143 -24.39 -13.68 12.46
C VAL A 143 -23.25 -14.58 12.95
N SER A 144 -23.58 -15.70 13.62
CA SER A 144 -22.58 -16.68 14.09
C SER A 144 -21.75 -17.22 12.91
N TYR A 145 -22.45 -17.70 11.88
CA TYR A 145 -21.82 -18.24 10.67
C TYR A 145 -20.98 -17.19 9.95
N THR A 146 -21.53 -15.98 9.72
CA THR A 146 -20.83 -14.92 8.99
C THR A 146 -19.57 -14.46 9.74
N THR A 147 -19.62 -14.42 11.07
CA THR A 147 -18.45 -14.10 11.91
C THR A 147 -17.34 -15.12 11.72
N MET A 148 -17.66 -16.41 11.67
CA MET A 148 -16.69 -17.47 11.42
C MET A 148 -16.16 -17.45 9.99
N VAL A 149 -17.01 -17.25 9.00
CA VAL A 149 -16.60 -17.16 7.58
C VAL A 149 -15.62 -16.00 7.36
N ASP A 150 -15.97 -14.78 7.81
CA ASP A 150 -15.10 -13.60 7.67
C ASP A 150 -13.75 -13.83 8.36
N TRP A 151 -13.79 -14.41 9.55
CA TRP A 151 -12.57 -14.64 10.32
C TRP A 151 -11.64 -15.72 9.71
N LEU A 152 -12.18 -16.88 9.30
CA LEU A 152 -11.42 -17.93 8.66
C LEU A 152 -10.81 -17.43 7.34
N ALA A 153 -11.59 -16.70 6.55
CA ALA A 153 -11.14 -16.12 5.29
C ALA A 153 -9.97 -15.13 5.49
N ARG A 154 -10.06 -14.22 6.47
CA ARG A 154 -8.97 -13.27 6.79
C ARG A 154 -7.67 -13.95 7.25
N ARG A 155 -7.74 -15.19 7.71
CA ARG A 155 -6.56 -15.98 8.09
C ARG A 155 -5.96 -16.80 6.94
N GLY A 156 -6.58 -16.74 5.77
CA GLY A 156 -6.19 -17.57 4.64
C GLY A 156 -6.77 -18.99 4.66
N GLU A 157 -7.61 -19.34 5.65
CA GLU A 157 -8.25 -20.64 5.79
C GLU A 157 -9.56 -20.70 4.96
N VAL A 158 -9.45 -20.35 3.67
CA VAL A 158 -10.64 -20.13 2.79
C VAL A 158 -11.46 -21.39 2.58
N GLU A 159 -10.83 -22.56 2.50
CA GLU A 159 -11.52 -23.83 2.36
C GLU A 159 -12.43 -24.11 3.56
N ARG A 160 -11.94 -23.90 4.77
CA ARG A 160 -12.74 -24.03 6.00
C ARG A 160 -13.84 -22.95 6.08
N ALA A 161 -13.54 -21.71 5.64
CA ALA A 161 -14.57 -20.67 5.53
C ALA A 161 -15.69 -21.11 4.57
N ARG A 162 -15.33 -21.78 3.49
CA ARG A 162 -16.28 -22.33 2.51
C ARG A 162 -17.14 -23.44 3.12
N GLU A 163 -16.55 -24.38 3.86
CA GLU A 163 -17.29 -25.43 4.57
C GLU A 163 -18.34 -24.84 5.53
N VAL A 164 -17.93 -23.82 6.32
CA VAL A 164 -18.83 -23.12 7.23
C VAL A 164 -19.94 -22.39 6.46
N PHE A 165 -19.60 -21.72 5.36
CA PHE A 165 -20.57 -21.04 4.50
C PHE A 165 -21.56 -22.00 3.87
N ASP A 166 -21.09 -23.16 3.39
CA ASP A 166 -21.96 -24.17 2.76
C ASP A 166 -22.85 -24.89 3.76
N SER A 167 -22.46 -24.97 5.03
CA SER A 167 -23.28 -25.51 6.12
C SER A 167 -24.38 -24.55 6.63
N MET A 168 -24.41 -23.29 6.14
CA MET A 168 -25.44 -22.32 6.55
C MET A 168 -26.83 -22.73 6.08
N PRO A 169 -27.81 -22.82 6.98
CA PRO A 169 -29.21 -23.09 6.59
C PRO A 169 -29.79 -21.97 5.72
N ASP A 170 -29.56 -20.71 6.14
CA ASP A 170 -30.01 -19.54 5.42
C ASP A 170 -28.79 -18.60 5.16
N ARG A 171 -28.66 -18.15 3.92
CA ARG A 171 -27.60 -17.24 3.50
C ARG A 171 -28.21 -15.88 3.16
N ASN A 172 -27.70 -14.82 3.78
CA ASN A 172 -28.09 -13.45 3.47
C ASN A 172 -27.01 -12.74 2.62
N LEU A 173 -27.31 -11.54 2.16
CA LEU A 173 -26.38 -10.74 1.34
C LEU A 173 -25.05 -10.46 2.03
N VAL A 174 -25.03 -10.44 3.38
CA VAL A 174 -23.78 -10.19 4.15
C VAL A 174 -22.89 -11.43 4.15
N SER A 175 -23.46 -12.63 4.33
CA SER A 175 -22.68 -13.87 4.30
C SER A 175 -22.08 -14.16 2.92
N TRP A 176 -22.83 -13.90 1.85
CA TRP A 176 -22.30 -13.98 0.48
C TRP A 176 -21.16 -13.01 0.27
N ALA A 177 -21.34 -11.73 0.64
CA ALA A 177 -20.31 -10.71 0.49
C ALA A 177 -19.05 -11.02 1.30
N ALA A 178 -19.18 -11.53 2.53
CA ALA A 178 -18.06 -11.94 3.36
C ALA A 178 -17.24 -13.06 2.70
N MET A 179 -17.91 -14.10 2.17
CA MET A 179 -17.23 -15.20 1.49
C MET A 179 -16.54 -14.76 0.19
N ILE A 180 -17.23 -13.94 -0.64
CA ILE A 180 -16.65 -13.40 -1.88
C ILE A 180 -15.42 -12.54 -1.56
N SER A 181 -15.52 -11.61 -0.56
CA SER A 181 -14.38 -10.77 -0.14
C SER A 181 -13.21 -11.62 0.34
N GLY A 182 -13.49 -12.66 1.12
CA GLY A 182 -12.48 -13.58 1.61
C GLY A 182 -11.75 -14.31 0.48
N CYS A 183 -12.46 -14.81 -0.52
CA CYS A 183 -11.86 -15.44 -1.70
C CYS A 183 -10.96 -14.44 -2.47
N VAL A 184 -11.45 -13.21 -2.70
CA VAL A 184 -10.66 -12.15 -3.41
C VAL A 184 -9.42 -11.75 -2.64
N GLU A 185 -9.50 -11.61 -1.32
CA GLU A 185 -8.36 -11.24 -0.47
C GLU A 185 -7.25 -12.29 -0.53
N ASN A 186 -7.63 -13.57 -0.60
CA ASN A 186 -6.72 -14.71 -0.65
C ASN A 186 -6.31 -15.14 -2.07
N GLY A 187 -6.67 -14.37 -3.10
CA GLY A 187 -6.28 -14.66 -4.47
C GLY A 187 -7.08 -15.76 -5.18
N MET A 188 -8.13 -16.29 -4.56
CA MET A 188 -9.02 -17.31 -5.11
C MET A 188 -10.11 -16.65 -5.96
N PHE A 189 -9.67 -16.02 -7.06
CA PHE A 189 -10.58 -15.18 -7.87
C PHE A 189 -11.61 -15.98 -8.67
N VAL A 190 -11.29 -17.21 -9.07
CA VAL A 190 -12.23 -18.07 -9.82
C VAL A 190 -13.43 -18.42 -8.94
N GLU A 191 -13.15 -18.87 -7.71
CA GLU A 191 -14.18 -19.21 -6.72
C GLU A 191 -15.01 -17.98 -6.31
N ALA A 192 -14.33 -16.81 -6.16
CA ALA A 192 -15.04 -15.56 -5.89
C ALA A 192 -16.04 -15.22 -6.99
N ARG A 193 -15.69 -15.43 -8.25
CA ARG A 193 -16.55 -15.17 -9.41
C ARG A 193 -17.74 -16.15 -9.44
N GLU A 194 -17.50 -17.44 -9.21
CA GLU A 194 -18.57 -18.43 -9.14
C GLU A 194 -19.58 -18.10 -8.04
N LEU A 195 -19.09 -17.71 -6.85
CA LEU A 195 -19.94 -17.27 -5.75
C LEU A 195 -20.73 -16.00 -6.10
N PHE A 196 -20.07 -15.04 -6.76
CA PHE A 196 -20.72 -13.81 -7.18
C PHE A 196 -21.81 -14.06 -8.23
N GLU A 197 -21.60 -14.98 -9.16
CA GLU A 197 -22.60 -15.37 -10.15
C GLU A 197 -23.78 -16.10 -9.49
N ALA A 198 -23.51 -16.98 -8.51
CA ALA A 198 -24.53 -17.71 -7.76
C ALA A 198 -25.31 -16.85 -6.76
N MET A 199 -24.80 -15.66 -6.41
CA MET A 199 -25.44 -14.76 -5.45
C MET A 199 -26.77 -14.22 -6.00
N PRO A 200 -27.92 -14.43 -5.28
CA PRO A 200 -29.23 -14.07 -5.78
C PRO A 200 -29.41 -12.58 -6.11
N GLU A 201 -28.89 -11.71 -5.26
CA GLU A 201 -28.97 -10.27 -5.43
C GLU A 201 -27.59 -9.66 -5.12
N LYS A 202 -27.02 -8.92 -6.08
CA LYS A 202 -25.70 -8.31 -5.93
C LYS A 202 -25.80 -7.04 -5.11
N ASN A 203 -25.10 -7.00 -3.96
CA ASN A 203 -24.97 -5.81 -3.14
C ASN A 203 -23.68 -5.04 -3.45
N VAL A 204 -23.59 -3.81 -2.96
CA VAL A 204 -22.42 -2.92 -3.19
C VAL A 204 -21.12 -3.56 -2.65
N VAL A 205 -21.19 -4.25 -1.51
CA VAL A 205 -20.00 -4.87 -0.89
C VAL A 205 -19.43 -5.98 -1.77
N ALA A 206 -20.27 -6.89 -2.26
CA ALA A 206 -19.85 -7.96 -3.17
C ALA A 206 -19.33 -7.40 -4.51
N CYS A 207 -20.01 -6.40 -5.08
CA CYS A 207 -19.53 -5.72 -6.28
C CYS A 207 -18.17 -5.08 -6.06
N THR A 208 -17.95 -4.41 -4.93
CA THR A 208 -16.68 -3.76 -4.58
C THR A 208 -15.54 -4.78 -4.39
N ALA A 209 -15.84 -5.92 -3.77
CA ALA A 209 -14.88 -7.02 -3.68
C ALA A 209 -14.49 -7.54 -5.07
N MET A 210 -15.46 -7.75 -5.95
CA MET A 210 -15.20 -8.19 -7.33
C MET A 210 -14.45 -7.15 -8.16
N ILE A 211 -14.73 -5.84 -7.99
CA ILE A 211 -13.94 -4.76 -8.60
C ILE A 211 -12.48 -4.90 -8.19
N THR A 212 -12.22 -5.06 -6.89
CA THR A 212 -10.86 -5.27 -6.38
C THR A 212 -10.22 -6.53 -6.96
N GLY A 213 -10.98 -7.62 -7.06
CA GLY A 213 -10.52 -8.89 -7.64
C GLY A 213 -10.12 -8.75 -9.11
N HIS A 214 -10.98 -8.18 -9.94
CA HIS A 214 -10.69 -7.91 -11.35
C HIS A 214 -9.47 -7.00 -11.52
N CYS A 215 -9.35 -5.94 -10.72
CA CYS A 215 -8.18 -5.05 -10.76
C CYS A 215 -6.88 -5.78 -10.38
N LYS A 216 -6.90 -6.70 -9.41
CA LYS A 216 -5.74 -7.54 -9.06
C LYS A 216 -5.32 -8.47 -10.20
N GLN A 217 -6.26 -8.89 -11.05
CA GLN A 217 -5.99 -9.72 -12.24
C GLN A 217 -5.60 -8.89 -13.47
N GLY A 218 -5.58 -7.57 -13.38
CA GLY A 218 -5.32 -6.68 -14.51
C GLY A 218 -6.53 -6.44 -15.43
N ASP A 219 -7.68 -7.03 -15.13
CA ASP A 219 -8.92 -6.87 -15.92
C ASP A 219 -9.71 -5.62 -15.48
N VAL A 220 -9.13 -4.49 -15.81
CA VAL A 220 -9.65 -3.18 -15.41
C VAL A 220 -10.99 -2.86 -16.09
N ASP A 221 -11.21 -3.38 -17.31
CA ASP A 221 -12.45 -3.16 -18.06
C ASP A 221 -13.65 -3.84 -17.42
N SER A 222 -13.49 -5.07 -16.94
CA SER A 222 -14.56 -5.77 -16.20
C SER A 222 -14.81 -5.09 -14.85
N ALA A 223 -13.76 -4.66 -14.14
CA ALA A 223 -13.91 -3.87 -12.92
C ALA A 223 -14.71 -2.59 -13.16
N ARG A 224 -14.42 -1.89 -14.27
CA ARG A 224 -15.13 -0.65 -14.63
C ARG A 224 -16.60 -0.90 -14.93
N ARG A 225 -16.93 -1.95 -15.69
CA ARG A 225 -18.33 -2.32 -15.96
C ARG A 225 -19.12 -2.63 -14.69
N LEU A 226 -18.52 -3.35 -13.74
CA LEU A 226 -19.13 -3.61 -12.44
C LEU A 226 -19.35 -2.32 -11.65
N PHE A 227 -18.35 -1.44 -11.62
CA PHE A 227 -18.44 -0.15 -10.95
C PHE A 227 -19.57 0.71 -11.53
N ASP A 228 -19.67 0.81 -12.85
CA ASP A 228 -20.70 1.61 -13.51
C ASP A 228 -22.12 1.05 -13.25
N GLY A 229 -22.24 -0.27 -13.09
CA GLY A 229 -23.50 -0.96 -12.75
C GLY A 229 -24.00 -0.72 -11.32
N ILE A 230 -23.17 -0.23 -10.40
CA ILE A 230 -23.61 0.08 -9.03
C ILE A 230 -24.50 1.33 -9.05
N ARG A 231 -25.77 1.18 -8.64
CA ARG A 231 -26.76 2.28 -8.62
C ARG A 231 -26.43 3.35 -7.57
N ALA A 232 -26.10 2.94 -6.35
CA ALA A 232 -25.75 3.82 -5.23
C ALA A 232 -24.31 3.53 -4.81
N LYS A 233 -23.38 4.29 -5.39
CA LYS A 233 -21.94 4.15 -5.12
C LYS A 233 -21.60 4.77 -3.77
N ASP A 234 -21.00 3.99 -2.88
CA ASP A 234 -20.42 4.47 -1.64
C ASP A 234 -18.93 4.85 -1.82
N VAL A 235 -18.35 5.50 -0.84
CA VAL A 235 -16.92 5.92 -0.88
C VAL A 235 -16.01 4.72 -1.10
N ILE A 236 -16.35 3.54 -0.57
CA ILE A 236 -15.53 2.33 -0.67
C ILE A 236 -15.47 1.84 -2.12
N SER A 237 -16.59 1.85 -2.84
CA SER A 237 -16.63 1.47 -4.25
C SER A 237 -15.85 2.43 -5.16
N TRP A 238 -15.90 3.74 -4.88
CA TRP A 238 -15.08 4.73 -5.56
C TRP A 238 -13.59 4.48 -5.30
N ASN A 239 -13.21 4.27 -4.04
CA ASN A 239 -11.83 4.00 -3.66
C ASN A 239 -11.28 2.73 -4.31
N ALA A 240 -12.07 1.66 -4.35
CA ALA A 240 -11.66 0.41 -4.98
C ALA A 240 -11.35 0.60 -6.47
N MET A 241 -12.19 1.35 -7.20
CA MET A 241 -11.96 1.57 -8.62
C MET A 241 -10.79 2.54 -8.89
N ILE A 242 -10.67 3.65 -8.11
CA ILE A 242 -9.54 4.59 -8.20
C ILE A 242 -8.23 3.86 -7.92
N ALA A 243 -8.16 3.11 -6.81
CA ALA A 243 -6.98 2.33 -6.45
C ALA A 243 -6.66 1.25 -7.50
N GLY A 244 -7.70 0.61 -8.06
CA GLY A 244 -7.57 -0.36 -9.14
C GLY A 244 -6.91 0.23 -10.39
N TYR A 245 -7.33 1.42 -10.81
CA TYR A 245 -6.70 2.13 -11.91
C TYR A 245 -5.23 2.47 -11.61
N VAL A 246 -4.95 3.00 -10.41
CA VAL A 246 -3.58 3.33 -9.99
C VAL A 246 -2.68 2.10 -10.01
N HIS A 247 -3.15 0.99 -9.45
CA HIS A 247 -2.38 -0.26 -9.39
C HIS A 247 -2.03 -0.82 -10.78
N ASN A 248 -2.91 -0.64 -11.75
CA ASN A 248 -2.72 -1.10 -13.13
C ASN A 248 -2.06 -0.06 -14.04
N GLY A 249 -1.53 1.03 -13.49
CA GLY A 249 -0.80 2.05 -14.26
C GLY A 249 -1.71 3.03 -15.05
N HIS A 250 -3.02 2.98 -14.85
CA HIS A 250 -4.01 3.87 -15.48
C HIS A 250 -4.24 5.14 -14.64
N GLY A 251 -3.16 5.86 -14.36
CA GLY A 251 -3.20 7.04 -13.47
C GLY A 251 -4.13 8.16 -13.96
N GLU A 252 -4.24 8.38 -15.27
CA GLU A 252 -5.13 9.39 -15.84
C GLU A 252 -6.59 9.06 -15.59
N GLU A 253 -6.99 7.80 -15.79
CA GLU A 253 -8.34 7.31 -15.53
C GLU A 253 -8.68 7.43 -14.03
N ALA A 254 -7.72 7.15 -13.15
CA ALA A 254 -7.87 7.37 -11.72
C ALA A 254 -8.17 8.84 -11.40
N MET A 255 -7.44 9.78 -12.02
CA MET A 255 -7.67 11.21 -11.83
C MET A 255 -9.02 11.67 -12.40
N ARG A 256 -9.43 11.16 -13.57
CA ARG A 256 -10.75 11.43 -14.17
C ARG A 256 -11.88 10.91 -13.26
N LEU A 257 -11.69 9.72 -12.70
CA LEU A 257 -12.67 9.10 -11.80
C LEU A 257 -12.79 9.87 -10.48
N HIS A 258 -11.68 10.33 -9.91
CA HIS A 258 -11.67 11.20 -8.73
C HIS A 258 -12.41 12.53 -8.99
N ALA A 259 -12.20 13.16 -10.16
CA ALA A 259 -12.93 14.36 -10.54
C ALA A 259 -14.43 14.11 -10.70
N LEU A 260 -14.83 12.92 -11.17
CA LEU A 260 -16.23 12.51 -11.26
C LEU A 260 -16.84 12.31 -9.86
N MET A 261 -16.12 11.66 -8.93
CA MET A 261 -16.52 11.49 -7.54
C MET A 261 -16.90 12.82 -6.87
N PHE A 262 -16.09 13.87 -7.10
CA PHE A 262 -16.41 15.23 -6.63
C PHE A 262 -17.68 15.82 -7.25
N ARG A 263 -17.88 15.62 -8.55
CA ARG A 263 -19.09 16.10 -9.26
C ARG A 263 -20.36 15.41 -8.78
N GLU A 264 -20.27 14.15 -8.41
CA GLU A 264 -21.35 13.38 -7.79
C GLU A 264 -21.60 13.77 -6.31
N GLY A 265 -20.83 14.72 -5.76
CA GLY A 265 -20.98 15.18 -4.38
C GLY A 265 -20.46 14.20 -3.32
N VAL A 266 -19.75 13.15 -3.70
CA VAL A 266 -19.17 12.19 -2.78
C VAL A 266 -17.88 12.76 -2.19
N LYS A 267 -17.84 12.88 -0.86
CA LYS A 267 -16.66 13.43 -0.16
C LYS A 267 -15.54 12.37 -0.11
N PRO A 268 -14.32 12.71 -0.54
CA PRO A 268 -13.19 11.81 -0.41
C PRO A 268 -12.86 11.56 1.06
N ASP A 269 -12.43 10.35 1.35
CA ASP A 269 -11.88 9.97 2.63
C ASP A 269 -10.35 9.86 2.56
N HIS A 270 -9.73 9.41 3.63
CA HIS A 270 -8.29 9.21 3.73
C HIS A 270 -7.73 8.24 2.67
N ALA A 271 -8.45 7.16 2.37
CA ALA A 271 -8.04 6.18 1.36
C ALA A 271 -8.11 6.76 -0.06
N THR A 272 -9.16 7.54 -0.36
CA THR A 272 -9.27 8.28 -1.64
C THR A 272 -8.04 9.18 -1.86
N LEU A 273 -7.69 9.98 -0.84
CA LEU A 273 -6.59 10.94 -0.96
C LEU A 273 -5.23 10.24 -1.15
N ILE A 274 -4.98 9.12 -0.47
CA ILE A 274 -3.77 8.31 -0.67
C ILE A 274 -3.71 7.77 -2.11
N ALA A 275 -4.81 7.22 -2.63
CA ALA A 275 -4.85 6.71 -4.00
C ALA A 275 -4.59 7.81 -5.03
N VAL A 276 -5.17 9.00 -4.84
CA VAL A 276 -4.95 10.16 -5.70
C VAL A 276 -3.50 10.66 -5.64
N LEU A 277 -2.89 10.73 -4.44
CA LEU A 277 -1.48 11.09 -4.29
C LEU A 277 -0.57 10.07 -5.00
N THR A 278 -0.93 8.78 -4.95
CA THR A 278 -0.19 7.72 -5.67
C THR A 278 -0.30 7.91 -7.18
N ALA A 279 -1.49 8.25 -7.70
CA ALA A 279 -1.67 8.60 -9.12
C ALA A 279 -0.85 9.83 -9.50
N CYS A 280 -0.89 10.91 -8.70
CA CYS A 280 -0.09 12.12 -8.92
C CYS A 280 1.42 11.81 -8.93
N SER A 281 1.86 10.89 -8.06
CA SER A 281 3.23 10.41 -7.99
C SER A 281 3.66 9.68 -9.28
N ALA A 282 2.81 8.81 -9.79
CA ALA A 282 3.07 8.03 -11.01
C ALA A 282 3.13 8.92 -12.27
N LEU A 283 2.28 9.94 -12.33
CA LEU A 283 2.16 10.87 -13.46
C LEU A 283 3.00 12.15 -13.30
N ALA A 284 3.74 12.30 -12.20
CA ALA A 284 4.50 13.51 -11.84
C ALA A 284 3.65 14.80 -11.81
N LEU A 285 2.39 14.72 -11.38
CA LEU A 285 1.41 15.81 -11.37
C LEU A 285 1.52 16.67 -10.10
N LEU A 286 2.54 17.50 -9.98
CA LEU A 286 2.80 18.32 -8.79
C LEU A 286 1.63 19.25 -8.41
N ARG A 287 0.99 19.89 -9.39
CA ARG A 287 -0.11 20.83 -9.13
C ARG A 287 -1.32 20.13 -8.51
N GLN A 288 -1.69 18.98 -9.05
CA GLN A 288 -2.80 18.16 -8.54
C GLN A 288 -2.45 17.57 -7.15
N GLY A 289 -1.21 17.13 -6.96
CA GLY A 289 -0.71 16.67 -5.67
C GLY A 289 -0.79 17.75 -4.57
N LYS A 290 -0.38 18.99 -4.88
CA LYS A 290 -0.54 20.15 -3.97
C LYS A 290 -2.01 20.47 -3.68
N SER A 291 -2.89 20.37 -4.68
CA SER A 291 -4.33 20.56 -4.49
C SER A 291 -4.91 19.50 -3.55
N THR A 292 -4.51 18.22 -3.72
CA THR A 292 -4.92 17.10 -2.85
C THR A 292 -4.44 17.30 -1.42
N HIS A 293 -3.20 17.76 -1.22
CA HIS A 293 -2.67 18.13 0.10
C HIS A 293 -3.50 19.25 0.76
N ALA A 294 -3.84 20.31 0.01
CA ALA A 294 -4.68 21.38 0.52
C ALA A 294 -6.11 20.92 0.90
N ILE A 295 -6.69 19.98 0.15
CA ILE A 295 -7.98 19.34 0.48
C ILE A 295 -7.86 18.55 1.78
N ALA A 296 -6.78 17.78 1.97
CA ALA A 296 -6.54 17.02 3.20
C ALA A 296 -6.47 17.91 4.43
N ILE A 297 -5.73 19.03 4.34
CA ILE A 297 -5.64 20.03 5.42
C ILE A 297 -7.01 20.58 5.77
N LYS A 298 -7.77 21.04 4.77
CA LYS A 298 -9.12 21.61 4.98
C LYS A 298 -10.11 20.60 5.58
N ALA A 299 -9.99 19.33 5.22
CA ALA A 299 -10.84 18.26 5.71
C ALA A 299 -10.36 17.66 7.04
N MET A 300 -9.25 18.12 7.61
CA MET A 300 -8.57 17.52 8.78
C MET A 300 -8.22 16.02 8.60
N LEU A 301 -7.94 15.64 7.36
CA LEU A 301 -7.59 14.27 6.96
C LEU A 301 -6.06 14.08 6.80
N GLU A 302 -5.26 15.07 7.18
CA GLU A 302 -3.79 15.02 7.09
C GLU A 302 -3.13 14.16 8.18
N SER A 303 -3.92 13.72 9.17
CA SER A 303 -3.43 12.92 10.29
C SER A 303 -3.29 11.45 9.90
N GLY A 304 -2.06 10.96 9.88
CA GLY A 304 -1.78 9.55 9.66
C GLY A 304 -0.45 9.33 8.94
N ILE A 305 0.33 8.38 9.43
CA ILE A 305 1.65 8.05 8.87
C ILE A 305 1.53 7.65 7.39
N SER A 306 0.51 6.84 7.05
CA SER A 306 0.31 6.37 5.66
C SER A 306 0.04 7.50 4.67
N PHE A 307 -0.76 8.51 5.07
CA PHE A 307 -1.00 9.69 4.24
C PHE A 307 0.26 10.51 4.05
N SER A 308 1.00 10.74 5.14
CA SER A 308 2.25 11.49 5.08
C SER A 308 3.30 10.78 4.23
N ASN A 309 3.39 9.45 4.29
CA ASN A 309 4.28 8.66 3.45
C ASN A 309 3.89 8.75 1.96
N ALA A 310 2.59 8.70 1.63
CA ALA A 310 2.11 8.92 0.27
C ALA A 310 2.40 10.34 -0.22
N LEU A 311 2.24 11.35 0.65
CA LEU A 311 2.52 12.75 0.34
C LEU A 311 4.02 12.99 0.10
N MET A 312 4.90 12.43 0.95
CA MET A 312 6.36 12.47 0.75
C MET A 312 6.75 11.84 -0.59
N THR A 313 6.19 10.67 -0.90
CA THR A 313 6.42 9.99 -2.19
C THR A 313 5.99 10.85 -3.37
N MET A 314 4.82 11.47 -3.29
CA MET A 314 4.30 12.36 -4.34
C MET A 314 5.22 13.56 -4.56
N TYR A 315 5.63 14.26 -3.49
CA TYR A 315 6.53 15.39 -3.62
C TYR A 315 7.89 14.98 -4.19
N SER A 316 8.45 13.88 -3.72
CA SER A 316 9.73 13.34 -4.22
C SER A 316 9.66 12.99 -5.71
N LYS A 317 8.65 12.22 -6.14
CA LYS A 317 8.46 11.82 -7.54
C LYS A 317 8.18 13.00 -8.47
N CYS A 318 7.58 14.07 -7.94
CA CYS A 318 7.38 15.32 -8.67
C CYS A 318 8.61 16.25 -8.64
N GLY A 319 9.77 15.80 -8.16
CA GLY A 319 11.01 16.58 -8.15
C GLY A 319 11.15 17.56 -6.99
N ASN A 320 10.22 17.58 -6.03
CA ASN A 320 10.20 18.53 -4.93
C ASN A 320 10.61 17.87 -3.58
N VAL A 321 11.88 17.47 -3.48
CA VAL A 321 12.41 16.78 -2.30
C VAL A 321 12.37 17.64 -1.04
N GLY A 322 12.48 18.97 -1.17
CA GLY A 322 12.41 19.88 -0.02
C GLY A 322 11.06 19.82 0.69
N GLU A 323 9.95 19.80 -0.06
CA GLU A 323 8.61 19.62 0.54
C GLU A 323 8.45 18.21 1.15
N SER A 324 9.04 17.18 0.54
CA SER A 324 9.06 15.84 1.10
C SER A 324 9.79 15.82 2.45
N GLU A 325 10.94 16.50 2.58
CA GLU A 325 11.69 16.66 3.84
C GLU A 325 10.87 17.40 4.91
N LEU A 326 10.16 18.47 4.52
CA LEU A 326 9.30 19.22 5.45
C LEU A 326 8.17 18.34 6.01
N VAL A 327 7.53 17.52 5.18
CA VAL A 327 6.53 16.55 5.66
C VAL A 327 7.15 15.56 6.64
N PHE A 328 8.34 15.02 6.34
CA PHE A 328 9.05 14.08 7.20
C PHE A 328 9.40 14.70 8.56
N ILE A 329 9.93 15.93 8.59
CA ILE A 329 10.30 16.62 9.82
C ILE A 329 9.08 16.84 10.73
N ASN A 330 7.94 17.21 10.13
CA ASN A 330 6.71 17.51 10.86
C ASN A 330 5.96 16.25 11.37
N LEU A 331 6.35 15.05 10.96
CA LEU A 331 5.79 13.80 11.48
C LEU A 331 6.11 13.65 12.97
N ARG A 332 5.07 13.52 13.81
CA ARG A 332 5.20 13.30 15.26
C ARG A 332 5.84 11.94 15.58
N THR A 333 5.43 10.93 14.85
CA THR A 333 5.95 9.56 14.95
C THR A 333 6.38 9.10 13.58
N LYS A 334 7.57 8.54 13.48
CA LYS A 334 8.15 8.03 12.23
C LYS A 334 8.29 6.52 12.33
N ASP A 335 7.71 5.81 11.38
CA ASP A 335 7.90 4.36 11.25
C ASP A 335 9.00 4.06 10.22
N ILE A 336 9.31 2.78 10.07
CA ILE A 336 10.32 2.33 9.10
C ILE A 336 9.99 2.75 7.66
N VAL A 337 8.69 2.80 7.31
CA VAL A 337 8.23 3.22 5.98
C VAL A 337 8.51 4.72 5.75
N SER A 338 8.33 5.56 6.79
CA SER A 338 8.64 6.98 6.72
C SER A 338 10.13 7.23 6.45
N TRP A 339 11.01 6.52 7.17
CA TRP A 339 12.45 6.59 6.96
C TRP A 339 12.85 6.07 5.58
N ASN A 340 12.34 4.93 5.16
CA ASN A 340 12.62 4.38 3.84
C ASN A 340 12.16 5.33 2.72
N THR A 341 11.01 5.98 2.90
CA THR A 341 10.47 6.93 1.91
C THR A 341 11.40 8.14 1.73
N ILE A 342 11.86 8.75 2.82
CA ILE A 342 12.73 9.93 2.69
C ILE A 342 14.15 9.57 2.23
N ILE A 343 14.70 8.44 2.68
CA ILE A 343 15.99 7.92 2.22
C ILE A 343 15.94 7.63 0.72
N ALA A 344 14.89 6.95 0.24
CA ALA A 344 14.68 6.68 -1.17
C ALA A 344 14.49 7.97 -2.00
N ALA A 345 13.78 8.97 -1.44
CA ALA A 345 13.62 10.27 -2.05
C ALA A 345 14.98 10.93 -2.34
N TYR A 346 15.83 11.01 -1.34
CA TYR A 346 17.18 11.58 -1.52
C TYR A 346 18.10 10.73 -2.40
N ALA A 347 17.97 9.39 -2.34
CA ALA A 347 18.72 8.48 -3.20
C ALA A 347 18.39 8.71 -4.68
N GLN A 348 17.11 8.80 -5.04
CA GLN A 348 16.66 9.06 -6.42
C GLN A 348 17.10 10.41 -6.95
N HIS A 349 17.33 11.40 -6.08
CA HIS A 349 17.82 12.73 -6.44
C HIS A 349 19.35 12.89 -6.31
N GLY A 350 20.08 11.80 -6.14
CA GLY A 350 21.56 11.81 -6.10
C GLY A 350 22.18 12.50 -4.89
N LYS A 351 21.41 12.69 -3.81
CA LYS A 351 21.88 13.39 -2.59
C LYS A 351 22.50 12.42 -1.57
N TYR A 352 23.57 11.75 -1.97
CA TYR A 352 24.24 10.70 -1.20
C TYR A 352 24.53 11.09 0.27
N GLN A 353 25.10 12.28 0.52
CA GLN A 353 25.44 12.72 1.89
C GLN A 353 24.22 12.78 2.80
N LYS A 354 23.06 13.24 2.27
CA LYS A 354 21.80 13.25 3.01
C LYS A 354 21.30 11.82 3.29
N VAL A 355 21.45 10.92 2.32
CA VAL A 355 21.08 9.50 2.49
C VAL A 355 21.84 8.87 3.64
N ILE A 356 23.17 9.03 3.69
CA ILE A 356 23.99 8.47 4.76
C ILE A 356 23.69 9.12 6.10
N ALA A 357 23.48 10.45 6.14
CA ALA A 357 23.10 11.14 7.38
C ALA A 357 21.76 10.61 7.93
N LEU A 358 20.74 10.46 7.08
CA LEU A 358 19.44 9.92 7.46
C LEU A 358 19.51 8.45 7.89
N PHE A 359 20.35 7.64 7.24
CA PHE A 359 20.58 6.25 7.64
C PHE A 359 21.14 6.18 9.07
N HIS A 360 22.15 6.99 9.41
CA HIS A 360 22.70 7.04 10.76
C HIS A 360 21.69 7.63 11.77
N GLU A 361 20.92 8.64 11.38
CA GLU A 361 19.87 9.20 12.24
C GLU A 361 18.81 8.14 12.57
N MET A 362 18.40 7.35 11.59
CA MET A 362 17.49 6.22 11.80
C MET A 362 18.04 5.22 12.83
N GLU A 363 19.33 4.85 12.74
CA GLU A 363 19.98 3.99 13.72
C GLU A 363 19.95 4.59 15.14
N VAL A 364 20.23 5.90 15.27
CA VAL A 364 20.21 6.60 16.55
C VAL A 364 18.81 6.62 17.20
N THR A 365 17.75 6.64 16.40
CA THR A 365 16.37 6.54 16.92
C THR A 365 16.02 5.14 17.46
N GLY A 366 16.89 4.15 17.27
CA GLY A 366 16.66 2.76 17.68
C GLY A 366 15.83 1.93 16.70
N LEU A 367 15.48 2.48 15.53
CA LEU A 367 14.85 1.73 14.46
C LEU A 367 15.88 0.89 13.72
N ILE A 368 15.57 -0.38 13.53
CA ILE A 368 16.44 -1.32 12.81
C ILE A 368 16.17 -1.15 11.30
N PRO A 369 17.21 -0.80 10.49
CA PRO A 369 17.08 -0.78 9.04
C PRO A 369 16.64 -2.13 8.47
N ASP A 370 15.81 -2.11 7.43
CA ASP A 370 15.36 -3.31 6.71
C ASP A 370 16.02 -3.44 5.33
N ASP A 371 15.63 -4.45 4.58
CA ASP A 371 16.10 -4.70 3.23
C ASP A 371 15.83 -3.54 2.26
N ILE A 372 14.68 -2.84 2.40
CA ILE A 372 14.32 -1.66 1.57
C ILE A 372 15.23 -0.47 1.91
N THR A 373 15.56 -0.27 3.18
CA THR A 373 16.52 0.75 3.62
C THR A 373 17.86 0.55 2.91
N PHE A 374 18.41 -0.68 2.97
CA PHE A 374 19.69 -0.99 2.35
C PHE A 374 19.66 -0.86 0.83
N LEU A 375 18.56 -1.28 0.18
CA LEU A 375 18.39 -1.10 -1.27
C LEU A 375 18.51 0.39 -1.67
N SER A 376 17.85 1.27 -0.92
CA SER A 376 17.89 2.71 -1.17
C SER A 376 19.29 3.32 -0.94
N VAL A 377 19.97 2.89 0.12
CA VAL A 377 21.34 3.36 0.44
C VAL A 377 22.35 2.87 -0.60
N LEU A 378 22.29 1.59 -0.98
CA LEU A 378 23.14 1.01 -2.04
C LEU A 378 22.92 1.71 -3.39
N SER A 379 21.66 1.99 -3.74
CA SER A 379 21.33 2.73 -4.97
C SER A 379 21.97 4.14 -4.95
N ALA A 380 21.90 4.85 -3.83
CA ALA A 380 22.54 6.16 -3.68
C ALA A 380 24.06 6.09 -3.84
N CYS A 381 24.71 5.07 -3.27
CA CYS A 381 26.14 4.83 -3.45
C CYS A 381 26.49 4.60 -4.93
N GLY A 382 25.64 3.86 -5.66
CA GLY A 382 25.81 3.58 -7.08
C GLY A 382 25.81 4.83 -7.95
N HIS A 383 24.95 5.78 -7.67
CA HIS A 383 24.88 7.04 -8.42
C HIS A 383 26.14 7.91 -8.27
N VAL A 384 26.83 7.79 -7.15
CA VAL A 384 28.06 8.58 -6.87
C VAL A 384 29.35 7.78 -7.13
N GLY A 385 29.23 6.47 -7.43
CA GLY A 385 30.37 5.61 -7.72
C GLY A 385 31.18 5.21 -6.46
N MET A 386 30.57 5.18 -5.29
CA MET A 386 31.22 4.87 -4.00
C MET A 386 31.34 3.36 -3.79
N VAL A 387 32.24 2.70 -4.54
CA VAL A 387 32.39 1.23 -4.56
C VAL A 387 32.68 0.66 -3.17
N ASP A 388 33.71 1.15 -2.49
CA ASP A 388 34.15 0.59 -1.20
C ASP A 388 33.08 0.78 -0.11
N ALA A 389 32.37 1.91 -0.11
CA ALA A 389 31.27 2.14 0.82
C ALA A 389 30.10 1.18 0.56
N SER A 390 29.79 0.94 -0.72
CA SER A 390 28.74 0.00 -1.12
C SER A 390 29.02 -1.43 -0.67
N LEU A 391 30.25 -1.90 -0.85
CA LEU A 391 30.66 -3.23 -0.44
C LEU A 391 30.59 -3.38 1.09
N LYS A 392 31.07 -2.38 1.84
CA LYS A 392 30.96 -2.37 3.31
C LYS A 392 29.50 -2.41 3.78
N LEU A 393 28.61 -1.63 3.14
CA LEU A 393 27.18 -1.61 3.47
C LEU A 393 26.51 -2.95 3.14
N PHE A 394 26.88 -3.57 2.02
CA PHE A 394 26.37 -4.89 1.64
C PHE A 394 26.78 -5.97 2.64
N ASP A 395 28.04 -5.97 3.09
CA ASP A 395 28.53 -6.90 4.11
C ASP A 395 27.85 -6.63 5.48
N LEU A 396 27.55 -5.36 5.78
CA LEU A 396 26.89 -4.94 7.02
C LEU A 396 25.45 -5.50 7.12
N MET A 397 24.74 -5.66 6.01
CA MET A 397 23.40 -6.28 5.99
C MET A 397 23.38 -7.63 6.70
N SER A 398 24.33 -8.51 6.35
CA SER A 398 24.40 -9.85 6.91
C SER A 398 25.08 -9.90 8.26
N SER A 399 26.18 -9.14 8.45
CA SER A 399 27.04 -9.22 9.64
C SER A 399 26.46 -8.52 10.87
N LYS A 400 25.83 -7.37 10.70
CA LYS A 400 25.27 -6.57 11.81
C LYS A 400 23.77 -6.73 11.96
N TYR A 401 23.05 -6.77 10.85
CA TYR A 401 21.57 -6.71 10.84
C TYR A 401 20.90 -8.07 10.59
N ALA A 402 21.66 -9.13 10.31
CA ALA A 402 21.16 -10.46 9.99
C ALA A 402 20.12 -10.46 8.82
N ILE A 403 20.27 -9.52 7.87
CA ILE A 403 19.44 -9.42 6.68
C ILE A 403 20.09 -10.21 5.56
N SER A 404 19.38 -11.20 5.03
CA SER A 404 19.82 -11.96 3.85
C SER A 404 19.66 -11.10 2.59
N PRO A 405 20.75 -10.79 1.83
CA PRO A 405 20.64 -10.03 0.60
C PRO A 405 19.77 -10.70 -0.44
N ARG A 406 18.84 -9.95 -1.04
CA ARG A 406 17.98 -10.40 -2.14
C ARG A 406 18.61 -10.10 -3.51
N ALA A 407 17.97 -10.58 -4.58
CA ALA A 407 18.41 -10.36 -5.96
C ALA A 407 18.65 -8.88 -6.30
N GLU A 408 17.81 -7.99 -5.80
CA GLU A 408 17.89 -6.54 -6.03
C GLU A 408 19.16 -5.93 -5.42
N HIS A 409 19.58 -6.39 -4.22
CA HIS A 409 20.81 -5.92 -3.58
C HIS A 409 22.05 -6.35 -4.35
N TYR A 410 22.07 -7.60 -4.83
CA TYR A 410 23.12 -8.11 -5.71
C TYR A 410 23.14 -7.32 -7.03
N ALA A 411 21.97 -7.00 -7.61
CA ALA A 411 21.88 -6.20 -8.82
C ALA A 411 22.51 -4.81 -8.62
N CYS A 412 22.26 -4.14 -7.49
CA CYS A 412 22.90 -2.86 -7.16
C CYS A 412 24.41 -3.01 -7.09
N ILE A 413 24.95 -4.01 -6.38
CA ILE A 413 26.40 -4.22 -6.26
C ILE A 413 27.04 -4.53 -7.61
N VAL A 414 26.40 -5.39 -8.42
CA VAL A 414 26.88 -5.70 -9.77
C VAL A 414 26.88 -4.46 -10.65
N ASP A 415 25.84 -3.62 -10.62
CA ASP A 415 25.78 -2.37 -11.37
C ASP A 415 26.91 -1.40 -10.95
N ILE A 416 27.11 -1.23 -9.64
CA ILE A 416 28.17 -0.36 -9.09
C ILE A 416 29.56 -0.82 -9.53
N LEU A 417 29.87 -2.12 -9.36
CA LEU A 417 31.15 -2.70 -9.76
C LEU A 417 31.34 -2.62 -11.29
N SER A 418 30.28 -2.86 -12.04
CA SER A 418 30.28 -2.82 -13.50
C SER A 418 30.59 -1.42 -14.02
N ARG A 419 29.94 -0.39 -13.50
CA ARG A 419 30.22 1.02 -13.84
C ARG A 419 31.64 1.46 -13.46
N ALA A 420 32.15 0.94 -12.36
CA ALA A 420 33.53 1.20 -11.92
C ALA A 420 34.60 0.40 -12.69
N GLY A 421 34.21 -0.41 -13.69
CA GLY A 421 35.14 -1.23 -14.47
C GLY A 421 35.67 -2.47 -13.76
N GLN A 422 35.18 -2.80 -12.55
CA GLN A 422 35.59 -3.99 -11.79
C GLN A 422 34.79 -5.23 -12.25
N LEU A 423 34.86 -5.55 -13.56
CA LEU A 423 33.99 -6.54 -14.21
C LEU A 423 34.17 -7.97 -13.68
N GLU A 424 35.40 -8.35 -13.33
CA GLU A 424 35.71 -9.66 -12.76
C GLU A 424 35.07 -9.84 -11.37
N LYS A 425 35.13 -8.78 -10.53
CA LYS A 425 34.44 -8.80 -9.23
C LYS A 425 32.93 -8.86 -9.43
N ALA A 426 32.38 -8.06 -10.36
CA ALA A 426 30.94 -8.09 -10.68
C ALA A 426 30.51 -9.52 -11.10
N SER A 427 31.28 -10.17 -11.99
CA SER A 427 31.04 -11.55 -12.40
C SER A 427 31.13 -12.55 -11.23
N SER A 428 32.06 -12.32 -10.30
CA SER A 428 32.17 -13.15 -9.07
C SER A 428 30.91 -13.03 -8.20
N TYR A 429 30.40 -11.82 -7.97
CA TYR A 429 29.15 -11.61 -7.22
C TYR A 429 27.97 -12.34 -7.88
N ILE A 430 27.86 -12.29 -9.22
CA ILE A 430 26.81 -13.01 -9.97
C ILE A 430 26.90 -14.53 -9.74
N LYS A 431 28.11 -15.10 -9.73
CA LYS A 431 28.31 -16.54 -9.51
C LYS A 431 27.97 -16.99 -8.08
N HIS A 432 28.12 -16.10 -7.10
CA HIS A 432 27.85 -16.40 -5.69
C HIS A 432 26.44 -16.02 -5.24
N MET A 433 25.59 -15.49 -6.17
CA MET A 433 24.19 -15.21 -5.85
C MET A 433 23.47 -16.50 -5.46
N PRO A 434 22.70 -16.49 -4.36
CA PRO A 434 21.92 -17.66 -3.92
C PRO A 434 20.74 -17.97 -4.85
N LEU A 435 20.38 -17.03 -5.73
CA LEU A 435 19.29 -17.12 -6.68
C LEU A 435 19.83 -16.95 -8.11
N LYS A 436 19.08 -17.46 -9.09
CA LYS A 436 19.42 -17.26 -10.51
C LYS A 436 19.38 -15.75 -10.84
N ALA A 437 20.48 -15.24 -11.39
CA ALA A 437 20.59 -13.83 -11.76
C ALA A 437 19.54 -13.45 -12.80
N GLU A 438 18.79 -12.39 -12.51
CA GLU A 438 17.74 -11.84 -13.37
C GLU A 438 18.30 -11.06 -14.57
N LYS A 439 17.42 -10.74 -15.52
CA LYS A 439 17.77 -9.97 -16.73
C LYS A 439 18.51 -8.67 -16.44
N ASN A 440 18.10 -7.95 -15.38
CA ASN A 440 18.67 -6.65 -15.03
C ASN A 440 20.14 -6.76 -14.63
N VAL A 441 20.52 -7.81 -13.92
CA VAL A 441 21.91 -8.07 -13.48
C VAL A 441 22.82 -8.30 -14.70
N TRP A 442 22.40 -9.19 -15.61
CA TRP A 442 23.15 -9.46 -16.82
C TRP A 442 23.16 -8.28 -17.79
N GLY A 443 22.08 -7.48 -17.80
CA GLY A 443 21.97 -6.25 -18.58
C GLY A 443 22.99 -5.19 -18.16
N SER A 444 23.14 -4.95 -16.85
CA SER A 444 24.13 -4.03 -16.29
C SER A 444 25.55 -4.48 -16.64
N LEU A 445 25.86 -5.78 -16.47
CA LEU A 445 27.17 -6.32 -16.83
C LEU A 445 27.46 -6.18 -18.33
N LEU A 446 26.49 -6.50 -19.20
CA LEU A 446 26.65 -6.38 -20.66
C LEU A 446 26.88 -4.93 -21.09
N GLY A 447 26.12 -3.98 -20.54
CA GLY A 447 26.32 -2.56 -20.79
C GLY A 447 27.70 -2.07 -20.39
N ALA A 448 28.19 -2.50 -19.23
CA ALA A 448 29.52 -2.17 -18.77
C ALA A 448 30.62 -2.81 -19.62
N CYS A 449 30.43 -4.06 -20.08
CA CYS A 449 31.36 -4.70 -21.01
C CYS A 449 31.51 -3.91 -22.32
N GLN A 450 30.44 -3.25 -22.79
CA GLN A 450 30.52 -2.36 -23.94
C GLN A 450 31.38 -1.12 -23.66
N ILE A 451 31.24 -0.53 -22.47
CA ILE A 451 31.99 0.69 -22.08
C ILE A 451 33.47 0.35 -21.86
N HIS A 452 33.76 -0.76 -21.20
CA HIS A 452 35.12 -1.15 -20.79
C HIS A 452 35.82 -2.12 -21.79
N GLY A 453 35.19 -2.45 -22.92
CA GLY A 453 35.78 -3.27 -23.98
C GLY A 453 36.02 -4.75 -23.61
N ASN A 454 35.29 -5.30 -22.62
CA ASN A 454 35.48 -6.70 -22.23
C ASN A 454 34.60 -7.63 -23.09
N VAL A 455 35.21 -8.28 -24.08
CA VAL A 455 34.53 -9.17 -25.01
C VAL A 455 34.03 -10.44 -24.33
N GLN A 456 34.88 -11.09 -23.52
CA GLN A 456 34.58 -12.40 -22.92
C GLN A 456 33.39 -12.36 -21.97
N LEU A 457 33.35 -11.38 -21.05
CA LEU A 457 32.21 -11.22 -20.16
C LEU A 457 30.97 -10.69 -20.89
N GLY A 458 31.17 -9.91 -21.97
CA GLY A 458 30.10 -9.46 -22.86
C GLY A 458 29.39 -10.63 -23.56
N GLU A 459 30.14 -11.59 -24.08
CA GLU A 459 29.60 -12.82 -24.66
C GLU A 459 28.79 -13.64 -23.66
N LEU A 460 29.35 -13.84 -22.45
CA LEU A 460 28.65 -14.55 -21.38
C LEU A 460 27.34 -13.87 -21.00
N ALA A 461 27.38 -12.57 -20.76
CA ALA A 461 26.19 -11.80 -20.37
C ALA A 461 25.12 -11.78 -21.47
N ALA A 462 25.51 -11.57 -22.72
CA ALA A 462 24.59 -11.63 -23.86
C ALA A 462 23.95 -13.02 -24.01
N LYS A 463 24.72 -14.10 -23.87
CA LYS A 463 24.20 -15.47 -23.90
C LYS A 463 23.13 -15.70 -22.84
N MET A 464 23.38 -15.28 -21.60
CA MET A 464 22.43 -15.43 -20.50
C MET A 464 21.14 -14.63 -20.73
N LEU A 465 21.25 -13.41 -21.28
CA LEU A 465 20.10 -12.57 -21.63
C LEU A 465 19.25 -13.18 -22.75
N VAL A 466 19.90 -13.69 -23.81
CA VAL A 466 19.19 -14.33 -24.94
C VAL A 466 18.51 -15.63 -24.50
N GLN A 467 19.08 -16.36 -23.56
CA GLN A 467 18.42 -17.54 -22.95
C GLN A 467 17.18 -17.17 -22.14
N SER A 468 17.20 -16.00 -21.49
CA SER A 468 16.06 -15.52 -20.69
C SER A 468 14.96 -14.89 -21.57
N ASP A 469 15.33 -14.26 -22.67
CA ASP A 469 14.45 -13.59 -23.62
C ASP A 469 15.05 -13.57 -25.02
N SER A 470 14.66 -14.55 -25.79
CA SER A 470 15.16 -14.75 -27.15
C SER A 470 14.67 -13.67 -28.15
N GLN A 471 13.60 -12.94 -27.82
CA GLN A 471 13.00 -11.92 -28.69
C GLN A 471 13.53 -10.51 -28.41
N SER A 472 14.29 -10.31 -27.34
CA SER A 472 14.92 -9.02 -27.04
C SER A 472 16.05 -8.70 -28.01
N SER A 473 15.98 -7.56 -28.71
CA SER A 473 17.04 -7.11 -29.62
C SER A 473 18.28 -6.54 -28.92
N GLY A 474 18.14 -6.08 -27.69
CA GLY A 474 19.19 -5.41 -26.90
C GLY A 474 20.49 -6.19 -26.82
N PRO A 475 20.48 -7.46 -26.35
CA PRO A 475 21.69 -8.26 -26.19
C PRO A 475 22.45 -8.45 -27.51
N TYR A 476 21.76 -8.68 -28.63
CA TYR A 476 22.37 -8.84 -29.96
C TYR A 476 23.05 -7.54 -30.44
N VAL A 477 22.38 -6.40 -30.25
CA VAL A 477 22.90 -5.10 -30.66
C VAL A 477 24.12 -4.71 -29.84
N ILE A 478 24.05 -4.83 -28.52
CA ILE A 478 25.16 -4.47 -27.64
C ILE A 478 26.37 -5.38 -27.89
N LEU A 479 26.17 -6.70 -28.00
CA LEU A 479 27.27 -7.63 -28.32
C LEU A 479 27.86 -7.37 -29.69
N SER A 480 27.04 -7.06 -30.71
CA SER A 480 27.53 -6.63 -32.04
C SER A 480 28.42 -5.37 -31.95
N ASN A 481 28.06 -4.42 -31.08
CA ASN A 481 28.86 -3.20 -30.85
C ASN A 481 30.17 -3.51 -30.11
N ILE A 482 30.16 -4.43 -29.12
CA ILE A 482 31.39 -4.88 -28.45
C ILE A 482 32.36 -5.51 -29.45
N TYR A 483 31.88 -6.42 -30.30
CA TYR A 483 32.71 -7.04 -31.34
C TYR A 483 33.24 -6.01 -32.36
N ALA A 484 32.41 -5.06 -32.78
CA ALA A 484 32.82 -4.01 -33.72
C ALA A 484 33.93 -3.12 -33.10
N ALA A 485 33.80 -2.74 -31.84
CA ALA A 485 34.81 -1.97 -31.12
C ALA A 485 36.15 -2.74 -30.96
N ALA A 486 36.08 -4.07 -30.84
CA ALA A 486 37.24 -4.97 -30.81
C ALA A 486 37.81 -5.31 -32.20
N GLY A 487 37.24 -4.82 -33.28
CA GLY A 487 37.65 -5.15 -34.65
C GLY A 487 37.26 -6.54 -35.16
N MET A 488 36.39 -7.23 -34.42
CA MET A 488 35.99 -8.62 -34.67
C MET A 488 34.82 -8.71 -35.66
N TRP A 489 35.01 -8.23 -36.91
CA TRP A 489 33.95 -8.09 -37.92
C TRP A 489 33.26 -9.39 -38.34
N GLY A 490 33.95 -10.53 -38.23
CA GLY A 490 33.37 -11.86 -38.47
C GLY A 490 32.26 -12.17 -37.48
N GLN A 491 32.51 -11.94 -36.18
CA GLN A 491 31.55 -12.12 -35.11
C GLN A 491 30.39 -11.12 -35.20
N VAL A 492 30.64 -9.90 -35.63
CA VAL A 492 29.58 -8.89 -35.92
C VAL A 492 28.58 -9.45 -36.94
N ASN A 493 29.07 -10.01 -38.05
CA ASN A 493 28.21 -10.58 -39.07
C ASN A 493 27.45 -11.82 -38.57
N GLN A 494 28.11 -12.67 -37.79
CA GLN A 494 27.50 -13.85 -37.21
C GLN A 494 26.35 -13.50 -36.26
N ILE A 495 26.57 -12.60 -35.28
CA ILE A 495 25.54 -12.24 -34.30
C ILE A 495 24.36 -11.51 -34.96
N ARG A 496 24.60 -10.68 -35.94
CA ARG A 496 23.53 -10.03 -36.75
C ARG A 496 22.77 -11.04 -37.61
N GLY A 497 23.45 -12.07 -38.15
CA GLY A 497 22.82 -13.19 -38.82
C GLY A 497 21.87 -13.94 -37.91
N GLN A 498 22.33 -14.33 -36.72
CA GLN A 498 21.50 -14.98 -35.71
C GLN A 498 20.28 -14.16 -35.30
N MET A 499 20.43 -12.83 -35.13
CA MET A 499 19.32 -11.92 -34.85
C MET A 499 18.28 -11.96 -35.99
N LYS A 500 18.73 -11.96 -37.23
CA LYS A 500 17.85 -12.01 -38.42
C LYS A 500 17.15 -13.38 -38.55
N GLU A 501 17.88 -14.49 -38.37
CA GLU A 501 17.35 -15.86 -38.43
C GLU A 501 16.24 -16.08 -37.38
N ARG A 502 16.37 -15.47 -36.22
CA ARG A 502 15.36 -15.52 -35.16
C ARG A 502 14.21 -14.53 -35.33
N GLY A 503 14.19 -13.75 -36.40
CA GLY A 503 13.17 -12.76 -36.72
C GLY A 503 13.14 -11.56 -35.76
N VAL A 504 14.20 -11.37 -34.93
CA VAL A 504 14.27 -10.28 -33.95
C VAL A 504 14.57 -8.97 -34.69
N LYS A 505 13.67 -8.00 -34.54
CA LYS A 505 13.82 -6.67 -35.13
C LYS A 505 14.23 -5.65 -34.04
N LYS A 506 15.19 -4.78 -34.39
CA LYS A 506 15.54 -3.65 -33.55
C LYS A 506 14.34 -2.69 -33.49
N GLN A 507 13.83 -2.41 -32.32
CA GLN A 507 12.86 -1.35 -32.15
C GLN A 507 13.56 0.01 -32.30
N PRO A 508 13.06 0.91 -33.15
CA PRO A 508 13.62 2.25 -33.25
C PRO A 508 13.35 3.01 -31.94
N GLY A 509 14.32 3.85 -31.56
CA GLY A 509 14.10 4.78 -30.44
C GLY A 509 13.06 5.82 -30.86
N TYR A 510 12.10 6.07 -29.99
CA TYR A 510 11.11 7.12 -30.18
C TYR A 510 10.95 7.96 -28.90
N SER A 511 10.58 9.20 -29.13
CA SER A 511 10.22 10.15 -28.08
C SER A 511 8.93 10.87 -28.47
N TRP A 512 8.18 11.33 -27.50
CA TRP A 512 6.98 12.13 -27.75
C TRP A 512 6.91 13.31 -26.79
N THR A 513 6.21 14.35 -27.23
CA THR A 513 5.83 15.47 -26.40
C THR A 513 4.40 15.88 -26.73
N GLU A 514 3.69 16.41 -25.76
CA GLU A 514 2.34 16.94 -25.93
C GLU A 514 2.38 18.46 -25.91
N ILE A 515 1.83 19.07 -26.96
CA ILE A 515 1.73 20.53 -27.09
C ILE A 515 0.30 20.85 -27.50
N GLY A 516 -0.43 21.62 -26.67
CA GLY A 516 -1.78 22.08 -27.02
C GLY A 516 -2.79 20.95 -27.27
N ASN A 517 -2.73 19.81 -26.55
CA ASN A 517 -3.57 18.62 -26.73
C ASN A 517 -3.22 17.76 -27.97
N GLU A 518 -2.11 18.03 -28.64
CA GLU A 518 -1.61 17.19 -29.75
C GLU A 518 -0.32 16.48 -29.33
N VAL A 519 -0.24 15.17 -29.62
CA VAL A 519 0.94 14.35 -29.32
C VAL A 519 1.85 14.36 -30.55
N HIS A 520 3.04 14.93 -30.42
CA HIS A 520 4.08 14.92 -31.41
C HIS A 520 5.06 13.79 -31.16
N MET A 521 5.12 12.79 -32.05
CA MET A 521 6.01 11.64 -31.92
C MET A 521 7.23 11.82 -32.85
N PHE A 522 8.41 11.52 -32.32
CA PHE A 522 9.68 11.55 -33.04
C PHE A 522 10.32 10.17 -32.97
N VAL A 523 10.60 9.60 -34.10
CA VAL A 523 11.25 8.29 -34.25
C VAL A 523 12.70 8.49 -34.72
N GLY A 524 13.62 7.74 -34.13
CA GLY A 524 15.04 7.83 -34.47
C GLY A 524 15.28 7.52 -35.96
N GLY A 525 15.83 8.49 -36.68
CA GLY A 525 16.08 8.38 -38.12
C GLY A 525 14.92 8.76 -39.03
N ASP A 526 13.76 9.13 -38.51
CA ASP A 526 12.61 9.62 -39.25
C ASP A 526 12.59 11.16 -39.29
N ALA A 527 12.37 11.74 -40.43
CA ALA A 527 12.25 13.19 -40.63
C ALA A 527 10.85 13.61 -41.12
N SER A 528 9.84 12.75 -40.92
CA SER A 528 8.49 12.95 -41.46
C SER A 528 7.68 14.03 -40.75
N HIS A 529 8.09 14.47 -39.55
CA HIS A 529 7.35 15.49 -38.79
C HIS A 529 7.28 16.81 -39.57
N PRO A 530 6.10 17.46 -39.69
CA PRO A 530 5.91 18.67 -40.52
C PRO A 530 6.87 19.81 -40.19
N GLU A 531 7.17 20.00 -38.90
CA GLU A 531 8.04 21.07 -38.40
C GLU A 531 9.53 20.63 -38.24
N MET A 532 9.93 19.45 -38.72
CA MET A 532 11.24 18.86 -38.46
C MET A 532 12.40 19.79 -38.80
N ARG A 533 12.32 20.52 -39.92
CA ARG A 533 13.38 21.48 -40.35
C ARG A 533 13.56 22.60 -39.34
N LYS A 534 12.47 23.14 -38.79
CA LYS A 534 12.52 24.20 -37.78
C LYS A 534 13.06 23.65 -36.45
N ILE A 535 12.58 22.47 -36.04
CA ILE A 535 13.02 21.80 -34.81
C ILE A 535 14.53 21.53 -34.86
N ILE A 536 15.05 20.98 -35.95
CA ILE A 536 16.50 20.76 -36.12
C ILE A 536 17.28 22.06 -36.09
N SER A 537 16.76 23.13 -36.73
CA SER A 537 17.39 24.45 -36.68
C SER A 537 17.53 24.98 -35.26
N GLU A 538 16.45 24.91 -34.47
CA GLU A 538 16.46 25.38 -33.07
C GLU A 538 17.34 24.49 -32.18
N LEU A 539 17.29 23.15 -32.35
CA LEU A 539 18.17 22.23 -31.62
C LEU A 539 19.65 22.50 -31.90
N ARG A 540 20.00 22.85 -33.14
CA ARG A 540 21.39 23.25 -33.48
C ARG A 540 21.80 24.53 -32.78
N LYS A 541 20.93 25.52 -32.68
CA LYS A 541 21.20 26.77 -31.93
C LYS A 541 21.40 26.48 -30.45
N ILE A 542 20.51 25.69 -29.86
CA ILE A 542 20.62 25.29 -28.44
C ILE A 542 21.91 24.53 -28.20
N SER A 543 22.23 23.54 -29.05
CA SER A 543 23.47 22.77 -28.92
C SER A 543 24.72 23.64 -29.07
N PHE A 544 24.68 24.64 -29.97
CA PHE A 544 25.76 25.62 -30.10
C PHE A 544 25.92 26.46 -28.81
N HIS A 545 24.85 27.01 -28.28
CA HIS A 545 24.87 27.76 -27.01
C HIS A 545 25.37 26.92 -25.84
N MET A 546 24.92 25.65 -25.73
CA MET A 546 25.40 24.76 -24.70
C MET A 546 26.91 24.50 -24.79
N ARG A 547 27.46 24.33 -26.00
CA ARG A 547 28.90 24.16 -26.20
C ARG A 547 29.69 25.42 -25.84
N MET A 548 29.17 26.60 -26.15
CA MET A 548 29.79 27.86 -25.74
C MET A 548 29.86 28.01 -24.24
N VAL A 549 28.75 27.76 -23.55
CA VAL A 549 28.70 27.81 -22.05
C VAL A 549 29.60 26.76 -21.42
N THR A 550 29.71 25.55 -21.99
CA THR A 550 30.59 24.50 -21.47
C THR A 550 32.07 24.85 -21.69
N ASN A 551 32.40 25.44 -22.83
CA ASN A 551 33.77 25.91 -23.09
C ASN A 551 34.14 27.09 -22.19
N GLU A 552 33.24 28.05 -21.97
CA GLU A 552 33.47 29.16 -21.04
C GLU A 552 33.67 28.65 -19.59
N ALA A 553 32.86 27.64 -19.17
CA ALA A 553 33.05 27.02 -17.85
C ALA A 553 34.38 26.26 -17.73
N HIS A 554 34.85 25.59 -18.79
CA HIS A 554 36.16 24.95 -18.81
C HIS A 554 37.30 25.97 -18.73
N ILE A 555 37.22 27.07 -19.52
CA ILE A 555 38.20 28.15 -19.50
C ILE A 555 38.23 28.83 -18.11
N MET A 556 37.07 29.03 -17.46
CA MET A 556 37.01 29.61 -16.12
C MET A 556 37.60 28.67 -15.05
N VAL A 557 37.48 27.36 -15.20
CA VAL A 557 38.08 26.35 -14.31
C VAL A 557 39.59 26.30 -14.51
N GLU A 558 40.10 26.35 -15.75
CA GLU A 558 41.52 26.42 -16.06
C GLU A 558 42.16 27.72 -15.52
N LEU A 559 41.53 28.88 -15.75
CA LEU A 559 41.99 30.16 -15.19
C LEU A 559 41.97 30.20 -13.65
N ALA A 560 40.99 29.57 -13.02
CA ALA A 560 40.93 29.47 -11.55
C ALA A 560 42.04 28.55 -11.00
N GLN A 561 42.42 27.51 -11.74
CA GLN A 561 43.54 26.63 -11.37
C GLN A 561 44.91 27.32 -11.58
N GLU A 562 45.05 28.12 -12.63
CA GLU A 562 46.29 28.91 -12.85
C GLU A 562 46.44 30.05 -11.82
N CYS A 563 45.34 30.70 -11.40
CA CYS A 563 45.40 31.74 -10.35
C CYS A 563 45.59 31.17 -8.94
N GLY A 564 45.33 29.89 -8.69
CA GLY A 564 45.57 29.23 -7.39
C GLY A 564 47.04 28.84 -7.10
N HIS A 565 47.94 29.04 -8.06
CA HIS A 565 49.38 28.79 -7.88
C HIS A 565 50.22 30.03 -7.54
N PHE A 566 49.57 31.17 -7.29
CA PHE A 566 50.22 32.40 -6.86
C PHE A 566 49.65 32.93 -5.53
N SER A 567 49.55 32.06 -4.52
CA SER A 567 49.42 32.55 -3.14
C SER A 567 50.05 31.56 -2.16
#